data_4488c497094e2892dc74b5ad118f66af
#
_entry.id   4488c497094e2892dc74b5ad118f66af
#
_cell.length_a   1.000
_cell.length_b   1.000
_cell.length_c   1.000
_cell.angle_alpha   90.00
_cell.angle_beta   90.00
_cell.angle_gamma   90.00
#
_symmetry.space_group_name_H-M   'P 1'
#
loop_
_entity.id
_entity.type
_entity.pdbx_description
1 polymer ?
#
loop_
_entity_poly.entity_id
_entity_poly.type
_entity_poly.pdbx_seq_one_letter_code
_entity_poly.pdbx_strand_id
1 'polypeptide(L)'
;MIPKIKRWESKKYRDWVATLKCANCSMQDDTIVAHHLAHILAPHCGGTSLKAADYLVMPLCFECHNKMHTSGDSVLWWHQVTMIFNTLRFAFHHGIIGEKEMQEGGFWS
;
A
#
# COMPACT_ATOMS: atom_id res chain seq x y z
N MET A 1 -17.43 18.25 -12.54
CA MET A 1 -17.56 17.19 -11.52
C MET A 1 -16.46 16.16 -11.73
N ILE A 2 -15.76 15.83 -10.65
CA ILE A 2 -14.70 14.82 -10.73
C ILE A 2 -15.35 13.44 -10.74
N PRO A 3 -15.03 12.57 -11.71
CA PRO A 3 -15.59 11.22 -11.73
C PRO A 3 -15.26 10.45 -10.46
N LYS A 4 -16.22 9.69 -9.97
CA LYS A 4 -16.00 8.84 -8.81
C LYS A 4 -15.11 7.67 -9.21
N ILE A 5 -13.93 7.58 -8.61
CA ILE A 5 -12.96 6.52 -8.91
C ILE A 5 -13.21 5.36 -7.97
N LYS A 6 -13.43 4.18 -8.54
CA LYS A 6 -13.63 2.97 -7.77
C LYS A 6 -12.31 2.53 -7.15
N ARG A 7 -12.32 2.23 -5.86
CA ARG A 7 -11.15 1.73 -5.15
C ARG A 7 -10.74 0.36 -5.72
N TRP A 8 -9.47 0.22 -6.10
CA TRP A 8 -8.96 -1.07 -6.56
C TRP A 8 -8.74 -1.99 -5.37
N GLU A 9 -9.28 -3.20 -5.44
CA GLU A 9 -9.16 -4.21 -4.41
C GLU A 9 -8.54 -5.47 -5.00
N SER A 10 -7.52 -6.01 -4.34
CA SER A 10 -6.87 -7.23 -4.78
C SER A 10 -6.32 -8.00 -3.59
N LYS A 11 -7.05 -9.00 -3.18
CA LYS A 11 -6.57 -9.91 -2.12
C LYS A 11 -5.28 -10.60 -2.56
N LYS A 12 -5.18 -10.96 -3.84
CA LYS A 12 -3.97 -11.59 -4.39
C LYS A 12 -2.75 -10.70 -4.19
N TYR A 13 -2.87 -9.41 -4.49
CA TYR A 13 -1.77 -8.47 -4.32
C TYR A 13 -1.42 -8.29 -2.83
N ARG A 14 -2.42 -8.10 -1.98
CA ARG A 14 -2.18 -7.95 -0.53
C ARG A 14 -1.51 -9.19 0.06
N ASP A 15 -1.95 -10.37 -0.34
CA ASP A 15 -1.34 -11.62 0.15
C ASP A 15 0.11 -11.74 -0.30
N TRP A 16 0.41 -11.34 -1.53
CA TRP A 16 1.79 -11.33 -2.03
C TRP A 16 2.65 -10.35 -1.23
N VAL A 17 2.15 -9.14 -0.97
CA VAL A 17 2.88 -8.13 -0.19
C VAL A 17 3.20 -8.69 1.21
N ALA A 18 2.29 -9.42 1.81
CA ALA A 18 2.50 -10.01 3.13
C ALA A 18 3.58 -11.10 3.15
N THR A 19 4.05 -11.56 2.00
CA THR A 19 5.18 -12.51 1.93
C THR A 19 6.54 -11.82 1.87
N LEU A 20 6.57 -10.50 1.75
CA LEU A 20 7.80 -9.74 1.61
C LEU A 20 8.41 -9.42 2.97
N LYS A 21 9.66 -8.93 2.94
CA LYS A 21 10.30 -8.41 4.15
C LYS A 21 9.64 -7.10 4.56
N CYS A 22 9.67 -6.79 5.86
CA CYS A 22 9.22 -5.49 6.34
C CYS A 22 9.95 -4.37 5.62
N ALA A 23 9.19 -3.44 5.02
CA ALA A 23 9.77 -2.33 4.27
C ALA A 23 10.54 -1.35 5.14
N ASN A 24 10.25 -1.33 6.45
CA ASN A 24 10.89 -0.41 7.38
C ASN A 24 12.16 -0.97 8.03
N CYS A 25 12.10 -2.21 8.53
CA CYS A 25 13.23 -2.78 9.28
C CYS A 25 13.85 -4.00 8.62
N SER A 26 13.32 -4.45 7.49
CA SER A 26 13.81 -5.61 6.72
C SER A 26 13.63 -6.96 7.41
N MET A 27 12.92 -7.00 8.55
CA MET A 27 12.61 -8.26 9.20
C MET A 27 11.60 -9.05 8.37
N GLN A 28 11.77 -10.36 8.34
CA GLN A 28 10.82 -11.24 7.68
C GLN A 28 10.36 -12.29 8.69
N ASP A 29 9.10 -12.19 9.10
CA ASP A 29 8.48 -13.12 10.03
C ASP A 29 7.02 -13.33 9.63
N ASP A 30 6.28 -14.08 10.44
CA ASP A 30 4.89 -14.39 10.17
C ASP A 30 3.91 -13.28 10.60
N THR A 31 4.44 -12.13 11.03
CA THR A 31 3.60 -10.98 11.43
C THR A 31 3.46 -9.93 10.33
N ILE A 32 4.11 -10.12 9.18
CA ILE A 32 4.05 -9.14 8.09
C ILE A 32 2.62 -8.96 7.60
N VAL A 33 2.18 -7.72 7.50
CA VAL A 33 0.87 -7.36 6.96
C VAL A 33 1.03 -6.32 5.85
N ALA A 34 0.05 -6.27 4.94
CA ALA A 34 -0.03 -5.22 3.92
C ALA A 34 -0.70 -4.00 4.56
N HIS A 35 0.09 -2.99 4.90
CA HIS A 35 -0.39 -1.77 5.54
C HIS A 35 -0.77 -0.74 4.48
N HIS A 36 -2.01 -0.24 4.54
CA HIS A 36 -2.49 0.78 3.61
C HIS A 36 -1.99 2.16 3.99
N LEU A 37 -1.74 3.00 2.97
CA LEU A 37 -1.43 4.41 3.19
C LEU A 37 -2.58 5.08 3.94
N ALA A 38 -2.27 5.85 4.97
CA ALA A 38 -3.27 6.47 5.85
C ALA A 38 -3.21 7.99 5.78
N HIS A 39 -4.32 8.63 6.16
CA HIS A 39 -4.46 10.09 6.31
C HIS A 39 -4.25 10.91 5.03
N ILE A 40 -4.58 10.34 3.88
CA ILE A 40 -4.54 11.05 2.60
C ILE A 40 -5.96 11.24 2.09
N LEU A 41 -6.31 12.46 1.73
CA LEU A 41 -7.63 12.82 1.22
C LEU A 41 -7.62 12.88 -0.31
N ALA A 42 -7.59 11.73 -0.96
CA ALA A 42 -7.65 11.63 -2.41
C ALA A 42 -8.39 10.36 -2.80
N PRO A 43 -9.02 10.31 -3.99
CA PRO A 43 -9.85 9.16 -4.38
C PRO A 43 -9.13 7.82 -4.34
N HIS A 44 -7.84 7.80 -4.67
CA HIS A 44 -7.04 6.58 -4.66
C HIS A 44 -6.38 6.30 -3.32
N CYS A 45 -6.28 7.29 -2.45
CA CYS A 45 -5.47 7.22 -1.24
C CYS A 45 -6.29 7.05 0.03
N GLY A 46 -7.60 7.00 -0.10
CA GLY A 46 -8.48 6.86 1.05
C GLY A 46 -8.80 8.19 1.72
N GLY A 47 -9.34 8.15 2.90
CA GLY A 47 -9.74 9.32 3.69
C GLY A 47 -10.01 8.89 5.12
N THR A 48 -10.72 9.73 5.88
CA THR A 48 -10.94 9.51 7.31
C THR A 48 -11.64 8.19 7.64
N SER A 49 -12.53 7.72 6.77
CA SER A 49 -13.28 6.49 6.99
C SER A 49 -13.11 5.47 5.86
N LEU A 50 -12.21 5.74 4.91
CA LEU A 50 -12.01 4.89 3.75
C LEU A 50 -10.58 4.38 3.69
N LYS A 51 -10.42 3.12 3.32
CA LYS A 51 -9.10 2.57 3.04
C LYS A 51 -8.59 3.06 1.70
N ALA A 52 -7.28 3.23 1.58
CA ALA A 52 -6.64 3.49 0.29
C ALA A 52 -6.81 2.28 -0.63
N ALA A 53 -6.59 2.48 -1.93
CA ALA A 53 -6.58 1.38 -2.89
C ALA A 53 -5.51 0.35 -2.53
N ASP A 54 -5.72 -0.92 -2.91
CA ASP A 54 -4.81 -2.00 -2.51
C ASP A 54 -3.42 -1.91 -3.17
N TYR A 55 -3.22 -1.08 -4.19
CA TYR A 55 -1.87 -0.84 -4.70
C TYR A 55 -1.08 0.16 -3.85
N LEU A 56 -1.72 0.80 -2.87
CA LEU A 56 -1.07 1.75 -1.97
C LEU A 56 -0.82 1.09 -0.61
N VAL A 57 -0.10 -0.04 -0.65
CA VAL A 57 0.24 -0.79 0.56
C VAL A 57 1.74 -1.06 0.61
N MET A 58 2.24 -1.31 1.81
CA MET A 58 3.61 -1.70 2.04
C MET A 58 3.66 -2.83 3.05
N PRO A 59 4.66 -3.73 2.98
CA PRO A 59 4.79 -4.80 3.98
C PRO A 59 5.37 -4.25 5.27
N LEU A 60 4.71 -4.48 6.40
CA LEU A 60 5.20 -4.07 7.71
C LEU A 60 5.05 -5.22 8.71
N CYS A 61 6.08 -5.45 9.53
CA CYS A 61 5.98 -6.38 10.64
C CYS A 61 5.11 -5.76 11.74
N PHE A 62 4.69 -6.59 12.69
CA PHE A 62 3.81 -6.17 13.77
C PHE A 62 4.35 -4.95 14.52
N GLU A 63 5.64 -4.96 14.85
CA GLU A 63 6.27 -3.88 15.60
C GLU A 63 6.27 -2.56 14.82
N CYS A 64 6.68 -2.60 13.55
CA CYS A 64 6.70 -1.40 12.71
C CYS A 64 5.31 -0.88 12.43
N HIS A 65 4.34 -1.78 12.23
CA HIS A 65 2.95 -1.42 12.04
C HIS A 65 2.41 -0.65 13.26
N ASN A 66 2.71 -1.14 14.45
CA ASN A 66 2.30 -0.45 15.69
C ASN A 66 2.98 0.90 15.84
N LYS A 67 4.27 0.99 15.52
CA LYS A 67 4.99 2.29 15.58
C LYS A 67 4.37 3.32 14.66
N MET A 68 3.94 2.92 13.48
CA MET A 68 3.27 3.83 12.54
C MET A 68 1.97 4.37 13.11
N HIS A 69 1.18 3.53 13.77
CA HIS A 69 -0.08 3.96 14.36
C HIS A 69 0.10 4.86 15.57
N THR A 70 1.16 4.66 16.36
CA THR A 70 1.37 5.43 17.59
C THR A 70 2.14 6.73 17.38
N SER A 71 2.93 6.84 16.31
CA SER A 71 3.79 8.00 16.07
C SER A 71 3.13 9.14 15.30
N GLY A 72 1.91 8.94 14.83
CA GLY A 72 1.22 9.93 13.98
C GLY A 72 1.65 9.81 12.52
N ASP A 73 0.68 9.49 11.67
CA ASP A 73 0.98 9.17 10.28
C ASP A 73 1.49 10.36 9.46
N SER A 74 1.13 11.59 9.86
CA SER A 74 1.57 12.80 9.15
C SER A 74 3.09 12.95 9.16
N VAL A 75 3.74 12.56 10.25
CA VAL A 75 5.20 12.66 10.38
C VAL A 75 5.90 11.64 9.49
N LEU A 76 5.25 10.50 9.26
CA LEU A 76 5.83 9.39 8.52
C LEU A 76 5.32 9.29 7.08
N TRP A 77 4.58 10.30 6.62
CA TRP A 77 3.91 10.23 5.33
C TRP A 77 4.88 9.98 4.16
N TRP A 78 5.96 10.76 4.09
CA TRP A 78 6.94 10.58 3.03
C TRP A 78 7.62 9.22 3.08
N HIS A 79 7.82 8.71 4.29
CA HIS A 79 8.38 7.38 4.49
C HIS A 79 7.43 6.31 3.93
N GLN A 80 6.14 6.43 4.23
CA GLN A 80 5.13 5.52 3.71
C GLN A 80 5.08 5.55 2.19
N VAL A 81 5.08 6.73 1.58
CA VAL A 81 5.08 6.88 0.13
C VAL A 81 6.30 6.19 -0.50
N THR A 82 7.47 6.37 0.09
CA THR A 82 8.70 5.73 -0.39
C THR A 82 8.59 4.20 -0.30
N MET A 83 8.09 3.68 0.80
CA MET A 83 7.93 2.23 0.97
C MET A 83 6.92 1.65 -0.02
N ILE A 84 5.82 2.36 -0.25
CA ILE A 84 4.80 1.96 -1.23
C ILE A 84 5.40 1.95 -2.63
N PHE A 85 6.15 2.99 -2.99
CA PHE A 85 6.79 3.09 -4.30
C PHE A 85 7.76 1.93 -4.52
N ASN A 86 8.57 1.60 -3.53
CA ASN A 86 9.50 0.49 -3.63
C ASN A 86 8.77 -0.85 -3.75
N THR A 87 7.67 -1.01 -3.04
CA THR A 87 6.84 -2.22 -3.12
C THR A 87 6.25 -2.38 -4.52
N LEU A 88 5.74 -1.29 -5.11
CA LEU A 88 5.21 -1.30 -6.47
C LEU A 88 6.29 -1.62 -7.50
N ARG A 89 7.46 -1.01 -7.37
CA ARG A 89 8.59 -1.31 -8.26
C ARG A 89 8.93 -2.79 -8.25
N PHE A 90 8.97 -3.38 -7.05
CA PHE A 90 9.25 -4.80 -6.88
C PHE A 90 8.16 -5.65 -7.53
N ALA A 91 6.89 -5.24 -7.38
CA ALA A 91 5.76 -5.93 -7.98
C ALA A 91 5.81 -5.90 -9.51
N PHE A 92 6.12 -4.75 -10.09
CA PHE A 92 6.30 -4.64 -11.54
C PHE A 92 7.47 -5.51 -12.03
N HIS A 93 8.58 -5.48 -11.31
CA HIS A 93 9.76 -6.25 -11.68
C HIS A 93 9.48 -7.76 -11.70
N HIS A 94 8.66 -8.23 -10.77
CA HIS A 94 8.32 -9.65 -10.67
C HIS A 94 7.04 -10.04 -11.42
N GLY A 95 6.45 -9.12 -12.18
CA GLY A 95 5.25 -9.40 -12.97
C GLY A 95 3.99 -9.59 -12.14
N ILE A 96 4.00 -9.17 -10.88
CA ILE A 96 2.83 -9.27 -10.00
C ILE A 96 1.78 -8.23 -10.39
N ILE A 97 2.24 -7.02 -10.75
CA ILE A 97 1.39 -5.98 -11.32
C ILE A 97 1.85 -5.74 -12.75
N GLY A 98 0.94 -5.84 -13.70
CA GLY A 98 1.20 -5.58 -15.09
C GLY A 98 0.11 -4.70 -15.68
N GLU A 99 0.01 -4.67 -17.00
CA GLU A 99 -0.94 -3.81 -17.70
C GLU A 99 -2.38 -4.07 -17.27
N LYS A 100 -2.75 -5.34 -17.08
CA LYS A 100 -4.10 -5.72 -16.69
C LYS A 100 -4.48 -5.09 -15.33
N GLU A 101 -3.60 -5.19 -14.36
CA GLU A 101 -3.84 -4.67 -13.03
C GLU A 101 -3.88 -3.14 -13.04
N MET A 102 -3.05 -2.52 -13.87
CA MET A 102 -3.06 -1.06 -14.01
C MET A 102 -4.36 -0.56 -14.62
N GLN A 103 -4.90 -1.27 -15.59
CA GLN A 103 -6.21 -0.93 -16.17
C GLN A 103 -7.34 -1.10 -15.15
N GLU A 104 -7.33 -2.22 -14.42
CA GLU A 104 -8.32 -2.49 -13.37
C GLU A 104 -8.27 -1.42 -12.27
N GLY A 105 -7.08 -0.94 -11.93
CA GLY A 105 -6.86 0.07 -10.90
C GLY A 105 -7.17 1.49 -11.33
N GLY A 106 -7.52 1.71 -12.59
CA GLY A 106 -7.86 3.04 -13.10
C GLY A 106 -6.67 3.92 -13.40
N PHE A 107 -5.46 3.37 -13.51
CA PHE A 107 -4.26 4.16 -13.78
C PHE A 107 -4.31 4.87 -15.15
N TRP A 108 -5.05 4.30 -16.09
CA TRP A 108 -5.13 4.81 -17.47
C TRP A 108 -6.50 5.35 -17.84
N SER A 109 -7.42 5.38 -16.92
CA SER A 109 -8.79 5.81 -17.23
C SER A 109 -8.93 7.30 -17.49
#